data_28a033acff3b322c959f3a01d846e185
#
_entry.id   28a033acff3b322c959f3a01d846e185
#
_cell.length_a   1.000
_cell.length_b   1.000
_cell.length_c   1.000
_cell.angle_alpha   90.00
_cell.angle_beta   90.00
_cell.angle_gamma   90.00
#
_symmetry.space_group_name_H-M   'P 1'
#
loop_
_entity.id
_entity.type
_entity.pdbx_description
1 polymer ?
#
loop_
_entity_poly.entity_id
_entity_poly.type
_entity_poly.pdbx_seq_one_letter_code
_entity_poly.pdbx_strand_id
1 'polypeptide(L)'
;RPKSSAASDVYKRQVMAPTEILARQHFNLAKKIFADELNIALISGKTEYKEKKDILSKLLQNKIKIIFGTHAIFQKKVIFKNLGLIIIDEQHKFGVSQRKRLSDKGGKDCDILLMTATPIPRTLTMTIFGDMDISLIKEKPKSRKSIKTYSKLENKIDDVIKFVRKEISLGNQIFWVCPLIEESKRIDHTSAIKKFEYLNKLFPKQVLLLHGKTTMDEKENILNSFLKNEFKILVSTTIIEVGIDFPNANVIIIENAN
;
A
#
# COMPACT_ATOMS: atom_id res chain seq x y z
N ARG A 1 32.25 2.54 2.26
CA ARG A 1 32.56 3.67 3.17
C ARG A 1 31.25 4.30 3.61
N PRO A 2 30.99 4.48 4.90
CA PRO A 2 29.80 5.23 5.34
C PRO A 2 29.97 6.68 4.85
N LYS A 3 29.07 7.13 3.98
CA LYS A 3 29.01 8.54 3.57
C LYS A 3 28.56 9.34 4.79
N SER A 4 29.34 10.35 5.18
CA SER A 4 29.06 11.20 6.34
C SER A 4 27.73 11.93 6.20
N SER A 5 27.10 12.30 7.32
CA SER A 5 25.82 13.03 7.36
C SER A 5 25.82 14.32 6.52
N ALA A 6 26.96 14.97 6.32
CA ALA A 6 27.12 16.13 5.45
C ALA A 6 26.91 15.85 3.96
N ALA A 7 27.22 14.62 3.47
CA ALA A 7 26.92 14.24 2.09
C ALA A 7 25.41 14.02 1.84
N SER A 8 24.64 13.80 2.92
CA SER A 8 23.19 13.61 2.90
C SER A 8 22.40 14.85 2.41
N ASP A 9 22.98 16.03 2.54
CA ASP A 9 22.28 17.30 2.25
C ASP A 9 22.28 17.67 0.75
N VAL A 10 23.19 17.07 -0.03
CA VAL A 10 23.37 17.37 -1.45
C VAL A 10 22.47 16.54 -2.35
N TYR A 11 22.07 15.34 -1.90
CA TYR A 11 21.34 14.39 -2.73
C TYR A 11 19.85 14.37 -2.43
N LYS A 12 19.04 14.26 -3.49
CA LYS A 12 17.60 14.05 -3.40
C LYS A 12 17.27 12.60 -3.13
N ARG A 13 16.13 12.38 -2.50
CA ARG A 13 15.59 11.04 -2.24
C ARG A 13 14.21 10.92 -2.88
N GLN A 14 13.94 9.77 -3.44
CA GLN A 14 12.66 9.43 -4.03
C GLN A 14 12.10 8.21 -3.31
N VAL A 15 10.84 8.29 -2.88
CA VAL A 15 10.10 7.18 -2.27
C VAL A 15 8.90 6.86 -3.15
N MET A 16 8.82 5.63 -3.57
CA MET A 16 7.76 5.13 -4.44
C MET A 16 6.92 4.09 -3.75
N ALA A 17 5.61 4.22 -3.94
CA ALA A 17 4.64 3.24 -3.51
C ALA A 17 3.73 2.86 -4.68
N PRO A 18 3.16 1.63 -4.70
CA PRO A 18 2.34 1.15 -5.80
C PRO A 18 1.01 1.90 -5.91
N THR A 19 0.48 2.42 -4.82
CA THR A 19 -0.81 3.12 -4.78
C THR A 19 -0.69 4.51 -4.18
N GLU A 20 -1.67 5.36 -4.49
CA GLU A 20 -1.72 6.72 -3.94
C GLU A 20 -1.89 6.70 -2.41
N ILE A 21 -2.69 5.79 -1.88
CA ILE A 21 -2.92 5.66 -0.43
C ILE A 21 -1.60 5.39 0.28
N LEU A 22 -0.81 4.43 -0.20
CA LEU A 22 0.51 4.12 0.36
C LEU A 22 1.49 5.29 0.23
N ALA A 23 1.55 5.92 -0.95
CA ALA A 23 2.41 7.08 -1.16
C ALA A 23 2.05 8.21 -0.19
N ARG A 24 0.76 8.44 0.06
CA ARG A 24 0.26 9.45 1.00
C ARG A 24 0.52 9.06 2.46
N GLN A 25 0.45 7.77 2.82
CA GLN A 25 0.82 7.30 4.16
C GLN A 25 2.31 7.57 4.45
N HIS A 26 3.20 7.20 3.52
CA HIS A 26 4.63 7.49 3.65
C HIS A 26 4.92 9.00 3.72
N PHE A 27 4.25 9.79 2.89
CA PHE A 27 4.38 11.24 2.90
C PHE A 27 3.93 11.85 4.23
N ASN A 28 2.78 11.43 4.76
CA ASN A 28 2.26 11.92 6.04
C ASN A 28 3.16 11.51 7.22
N LEU A 29 3.71 10.29 7.18
CA LEU A 29 4.68 9.85 8.18
C LEU A 29 5.95 10.69 8.11
N ALA A 30 6.48 10.93 6.92
CA ALA A 30 7.66 11.78 6.74
C ALA A 30 7.42 13.22 7.21
N LYS A 31 6.23 13.79 6.96
CA LYS A 31 5.84 15.09 7.52
C LYS A 31 5.89 15.12 9.05
N LYS A 32 5.45 14.06 9.70
CA LYS A 32 5.50 13.96 11.18
C LYS A 32 6.92 13.84 11.71
N ILE A 33 7.80 13.14 10.99
CA ILE A 33 9.19 12.89 11.42
C ILE A 33 10.08 14.09 11.17
N PHE A 34 9.98 14.69 9.98
CA PHE A 34 10.88 15.77 9.55
C PHE A 34 10.31 17.16 9.81
N ALA A 35 9.02 17.25 10.19
CA ALA A 35 8.32 18.53 10.38
C ALA A 35 8.65 19.52 9.24
N ASP A 36 9.19 20.71 9.60
CA ASP A 36 9.57 21.75 8.64
C ASP A 36 11.07 21.72 8.28
N GLU A 37 11.83 20.77 8.80
CA GLU A 37 13.28 20.67 8.55
C GLU A 37 13.62 20.31 7.10
N LEU A 38 12.74 19.55 6.44
CA LEU A 38 12.95 19.10 5.06
C LEU A 38 11.76 19.44 4.16
N ASN A 39 12.06 20.06 3.03
CA ASN A 39 11.07 20.27 1.98
C ASN A 39 10.77 18.93 1.29
N ILE A 40 9.58 18.41 1.53
CA ILE A 40 9.08 17.16 0.95
C ILE A 40 7.87 17.43 0.07
N ALA A 41 7.66 16.61 -0.95
CA ALA A 41 6.52 16.73 -1.86
C ALA A 41 5.91 15.36 -2.19
N LEU A 42 4.63 15.37 -2.62
CA LEU A 42 3.91 14.20 -3.10
C LEU A 42 3.46 14.45 -4.54
N ILE A 43 3.73 13.49 -5.44
CA ILE A 43 3.18 13.47 -6.81
C ILE A 43 2.42 12.17 -7.02
N SER A 44 1.15 12.28 -7.39
CA SER A 44 0.31 11.15 -7.79
C SER A 44 -0.38 11.41 -9.14
N GLY A 45 -1.16 10.45 -9.59
CA GLY A 45 -2.02 10.61 -10.77
C GLY A 45 -3.06 11.72 -10.61
N LYS A 46 -3.48 12.01 -9.37
CA LYS A 46 -4.50 13.01 -9.03
C LYS A 46 -3.94 14.39 -8.71
N THR A 47 -2.61 14.56 -8.70
CA THR A 47 -2.01 15.87 -8.47
C THR A 47 -2.40 16.84 -9.58
N GLU A 48 -3.00 17.96 -9.22
CA GLU A 48 -3.43 18.99 -10.17
C GLU A 48 -2.26 19.50 -11.03
N TYR A 49 -2.55 19.85 -12.28
CA TYR A 49 -1.53 20.27 -13.24
C TYR A 49 -0.69 21.46 -12.73
N LYS A 50 -1.33 22.43 -12.09
CA LYS A 50 -0.66 23.63 -11.53
C LYS A 50 0.31 23.26 -10.40
N GLU A 51 -0.16 22.45 -9.46
CA GLU A 51 0.64 21.94 -8.35
C GLU A 51 1.81 21.09 -8.85
N LYS A 52 1.55 20.18 -9.79
CA LYS A 52 2.57 19.34 -10.40
C LYS A 52 3.66 20.18 -11.07
N LYS A 53 3.31 21.26 -11.80
CA LYS A 53 4.26 22.18 -12.43
C LYS A 53 5.13 22.87 -11.38
N ASP A 54 4.55 23.34 -10.28
CA ASP A 54 5.27 23.95 -9.16
C ASP A 54 6.26 22.96 -8.52
N ILE A 55 5.81 21.75 -8.21
CA ILE A 55 6.68 20.69 -7.66
C ILE A 55 7.84 20.39 -8.60
N LEU A 56 7.61 20.25 -9.91
CA LEU A 56 8.66 19.98 -10.89
C LEU A 56 9.67 21.14 -10.96
N SER A 57 9.20 22.38 -10.91
CA SER A 57 10.07 23.57 -10.87
C SER A 57 10.95 23.56 -9.61
N LYS A 58 10.37 23.30 -8.44
CA LYS A 58 11.10 23.18 -7.17
C LYS A 58 12.08 22.02 -7.11
N LEU A 59 11.76 20.91 -7.81
CA LEU A 59 12.71 19.80 -8.00
C LEU A 59 13.93 20.24 -8.79
N LEU A 60 13.76 20.92 -9.91
CA LEU A 60 14.86 21.42 -10.72
C LEU A 60 15.74 22.43 -9.96
N GLN A 61 15.12 23.27 -9.12
CA GLN A 61 15.79 24.26 -8.28
C GLN A 61 16.46 23.66 -7.03
N ASN A 62 16.44 22.35 -6.85
CA ASN A 62 16.97 21.65 -5.66
C ASN A 62 16.31 22.03 -4.33
N LYS A 63 15.09 22.58 -4.37
CA LYS A 63 14.34 22.99 -3.18
C LYS A 63 13.63 21.83 -2.49
N ILE A 64 13.26 20.78 -3.21
CA ILE A 64 12.63 19.57 -2.65
C ILE A 64 13.72 18.54 -2.40
N LYS A 65 13.80 18.03 -1.18
CA LYS A 65 14.79 17.02 -0.75
C LYS A 65 14.28 15.60 -0.85
N ILE A 66 13.00 15.37 -0.57
CA ILE A 66 12.37 14.05 -0.68
C ILE A 66 11.07 14.19 -1.47
N ILE A 67 10.87 13.32 -2.44
CA ILE A 67 9.62 13.23 -3.18
C ILE A 67 8.99 11.86 -2.99
N PHE A 68 7.70 11.87 -2.68
CA PHE A 68 6.86 10.69 -2.59
C PHE A 68 5.96 10.61 -3.81
N GLY A 69 5.60 9.39 -4.23
CA GLY A 69 4.60 9.25 -5.26
C GLY A 69 4.45 7.84 -5.80
N THR A 70 3.61 7.74 -6.81
CA THR A 70 3.29 6.52 -7.54
C THR A 70 4.04 6.48 -8.87
N HIS A 71 3.53 5.73 -9.83
CA HIS A 71 4.05 5.69 -11.20
C HIS A 71 4.19 7.07 -11.87
N ALA A 72 3.54 8.12 -11.35
CA ALA A 72 3.65 9.47 -11.86
C ALA A 72 5.10 10.01 -11.82
N ILE A 73 5.94 9.51 -10.90
CA ILE A 73 7.36 9.89 -10.80
C ILE A 73 8.21 9.33 -11.95
N PHE A 74 7.78 8.23 -12.59
CA PHE A 74 8.49 7.67 -13.77
C PHE A 74 8.40 8.52 -15.03
N GLN A 75 7.48 9.46 -15.10
CA GLN A 75 7.30 10.25 -16.31
C GLN A 75 8.61 10.95 -16.72
N LYS A 76 8.90 11.00 -18.02
CA LYS A 76 10.10 11.63 -18.56
C LYS A 76 10.26 13.10 -18.13
N LYS A 77 9.15 13.78 -17.88
CA LYS A 77 9.12 15.19 -17.45
C LYS A 77 9.60 15.40 -15.99
N VAL A 78 9.67 14.34 -15.19
CA VAL A 78 10.18 14.42 -13.82
C VAL A 78 11.69 14.26 -13.86
N ILE A 79 12.41 15.37 -13.78
CA ILE A 79 13.86 15.43 -13.86
C ILE A 79 14.44 15.77 -12.49
N PHE A 80 15.43 15.01 -12.07
CA PHE A 80 16.16 15.22 -10.81
C PHE A 80 17.55 15.77 -11.11
N LYS A 81 17.95 16.81 -10.41
CA LYS A 81 19.28 17.39 -10.61
C LYS A 81 20.37 16.49 -9.99
N ASN A 82 20.14 15.99 -8.78
CA ASN A 82 21.07 15.14 -8.04
C ASN A 82 20.28 14.07 -7.27
N LEU A 83 19.88 13.00 -7.92
CA LEU A 83 19.17 11.89 -7.29
C LEU A 83 20.19 10.92 -6.70
N GLY A 84 20.19 10.75 -5.38
CA GLY A 84 21.18 9.90 -4.69
C GLY A 84 20.57 8.67 -4.04
N LEU A 85 19.24 8.63 -3.83
CA LEU A 85 18.58 7.45 -3.26
C LEU A 85 17.17 7.28 -3.83
N ILE A 86 16.88 6.08 -4.28
CA ILE A 86 15.56 5.64 -4.72
C ILE A 86 15.07 4.55 -3.75
N ILE A 87 13.90 4.74 -3.17
CA ILE A 87 13.25 3.74 -2.32
C ILE A 87 11.99 3.26 -3.05
N ILE A 88 11.84 1.96 -3.23
CA ILE A 88 10.68 1.33 -3.86
C ILE A 88 10.05 0.39 -2.85
N ASP A 89 8.85 0.74 -2.41
CA ASP A 89 8.06 -0.10 -1.52
C ASP A 89 7.19 -1.06 -2.34
N GLU A 90 6.96 -2.27 -1.80
CA GLU A 90 6.21 -3.35 -2.45
C GLU A 90 6.68 -3.61 -3.89
N GLN A 91 7.98 -3.84 -4.05
CA GLN A 91 8.64 -3.96 -5.35
C GLN A 91 7.97 -4.94 -6.32
N HIS A 92 7.30 -5.98 -5.83
CA HIS A 92 6.60 -6.98 -6.66
C HIS A 92 5.45 -6.37 -7.49
N LYS A 93 4.96 -5.20 -7.12
CA LYS A 93 3.94 -4.43 -7.87
C LYS A 93 4.52 -3.64 -9.04
N PHE A 94 5.85 -3.58 -9.16
CA PHE A 94 6.53 -2.83 -10.22
C PHE A 94 7.19 -3.77 -11.23
N GLY A 95 6.93 -3.56 -12.52
CA GLY A 95 7.55 -4.33 -13.60
C GLY A 95 9.06 -4.07 -13.72
N VAL A 96 9.79 -5.01 -14.31
CA VAL A 96 11.24 -4.92 -14.52
C VAL A 96 11.64 -3.67 -15.30
N SER A 97 10.89 -3.34 -16.37
CA SER A 97 11.13 -2.14 -17.20
C SER A 97 10.96 -0.82 -16.42
N GLN A 98 10.05 -0.79 -15.44
CA GLN A 98 9.83 0.40 -14.62
C GLN A 98 10.99 0.61 -13.65
N ARG A 99 11.50 -0.46 -13.04
CA ARG A 99 12.69 -0.43 -12.16
C ARG A 99 13.93 0.02 -12.91
N LYS A 100 14.16 -0.50 -14.13
CA LYS A 100 15.28 -0.09 -14.98
C LYS A 100 15.24 1.41 -15.30
N ARG A 101 14.07 1.95 -15.65
CA ARG A 101 13.90 3.40 -15.90
C ARG A 101 14.22 4.27 -14.68
N LEU A 102 14.03 3.78 -13.47
CA LEU A 102 14.43 4.49 -12.26
C LEU A 102 15.93 4.49 -12.06
N SER A 103 16.55 3.33 -12.20
CA SER A 103 18.02 3.22 -12.18
C SER A 103 18.67 4.17 -13.18
N ASP A 104 18.13 4.19 -14.40
CA ASP A 104 18.63 5.11 -15.47
C ASP A 104 18.46 6.59 -15.10
N LYS A 105 17.43 6.97 -14.33
CA LYS A 105 17.23 8.35 -13.83
C LYS A 105 18.22 8.77 -12.75
N GLY A 106 18.64 7.84 -11.91
CA GLY A 106 19.56 8.10 -10.81
C GLY A 106 21.02 8.21 -11.25
N GLY A 107 21.36 7.65 -12.43
CA GLY A 107 22.75 7.54 -12.85
C GLY A 107 23.55 6.53 -12.06
N LYS A 108 24.88 6.51 -12.24
CA LYS A 108 25.79 5.52 -11.63
C LYS A 108 25.96 5.67 -10.10
N ASP A 109 25.70 6.85 -9.57
CA ASP A 109 25.94 7.17 -8.13
C ASP A 109 24.67 7.14 -7.28
N CYS A 110 23.56 6.60 -7.81
CA CYS A 110 22.30 6.54 -7.13
C CYS A 110 22.09 5.18 -6.46
N ASP A 111 21.95 5.19 -5.15
CA ASP A 111 21.62 3.98 -4.39
C ASP A 111 20.13 3.62 -4.58
N ILE A 112 19.82 2.33 -4.61
CA ILE A 112 18.45 1.82 -4.75
C ILE A 112 18.13 0.88 -3.60
N LEU A 113 17.07 1.21 -2.84
CA LEU A 113 16.51 0.37 -1.79
C LEU A 113 15.19 -0.23 -2.26
N LEU A 114 15.14 -1.54 -2.41
CA LEU A 114 13.92 -2.29 -2.71
C LEU A 114 13.36 -2.88 -1.42
N MET A 115 12.09 -2.63 -1.13
CA MET A 115 11.41 -3.18 0.04
C MET A 115 10.27 -4.09 -0.38
N THR A 116 10.06 -5.16 0.37
CA THR A 116 8.94 -6.08 0.15
C THR A 116 8.57 -6.80 1.45
N ALA A 117 7.28 -7.04 1.65
CA ALA A 117 6.77 -7.87 2.74
C ALA A 117 6.90 -9.37 2.45
N THR A 118 7.01 -9.76 1.16
CA THR A 118 7.16 -11.15 0.75
C THR A 118 8.64 -11.50 0.62
N PRO A 119 9.16 -12.47 1.39
CA PRO A 119 10.56 -12.85 1.28
C PRO A 119 10.85 -13.44 -0.10
N ILE A 120 11.83 -12.88 -0.79
CA ILE A 120 12.35 -13.43 -2.04
C ILE A 120 13.54 -14.32 -1.70
N PRO A 121 13.59 -15.58 -2.14
CA PRO A 121 14.76 -16.42 -1.92
C PRO A 121 16.04 -15.75 -2.42
N ARG A 122 17.11 -15.81 -1.61
CA ARG A 122 18.39 -15.15 -1.92
C ARG A 122 18.94 -15.54 -3.30
N THR A 123 18.79 -16.79 -3.68
CA THR A 123 19.19 -17.32 -5.00
C THR A 123 18.46 -16.62 -6.14
N LEU A 124 17.15 -16.39 -5.98
CA LEU A 124 16.35 -15.69 -6.99
C LEU A 124 16.71 -14.20 -7.05
N THR A 125 17.02 -13.60 -5.91
CA THR A 125 17.47 -12.19 -5.85
C THR A 125 18.79 -12.01 -6.60
N MET A 126 19.76 -12.88 -6.37
CA MET A 126 21.06 -12.85 -7.05
C MET A 126 20.91 -13.08 -8.56
N THR A 127 20.00 -13.97 -8.98
CA THR A 127 19.76 -14.24 -10.42
C THR A 127 19.09 -13.07 -11.13
N ILE A 128 18.17 -12.38 -10.46
CA ILE A 128 17.35 -11.31 -11.09
C ILE A 128 18.05 -9.94 -10.99
N PHE A 129 18.75 -9.68 -9.88
CA PHE A 129 19.22 -8.34 -9.52
C PHE A 129 20.77 -8.24 -9.45
N GLY A 130 21.51 -9.34 -9.65
CA GLY A 130 22.96 -9.34 -9.54
C GLY A 130 23.44 -9.11 -8.10
N ASP A 131 24.46 -8.27 -7.94
CA ASP A 131 25.11 -7.97 -6.65
C ASP A 131 24.27 -7.01 -5.81
N MET A 132 23.19 -7.52 -5.20
CA MET A 132 22.40 -6.78 -4.22
C MET A 132 22.63 -7.31 -2.81
N ASP A 133 22.90 -6.41 -1.88
CA ASP A 133 22.89 -6.73 -0.45
C ASP A 133 21.47 -6.94 0.05
N ILE A 134 21.27 -7.95 0.89
CA ILE A 134 19.97 -8.32 1.45
C ILE A 134 19.98 -8.12 2.96
N SER A 135 19.03 -7.31 3.44
CA SER A 135 18.76 -7.14 4.86
C SER A 135 17.38 -7.68 5.22
N LEU A 136 17.31 -8.53 6.24
CA LEU A 136 16.07 -9.15 6.71
C LEU A 136 15.71 -8.61 8.08
N ILE A 137 14.52 -8.01 8.19
CA ILE A 137 13.93 -7.61 9.47
C ILE A 137 13.06 -8.77 9.96
N LYS A 138 13.56 -9.54 10.92
CA LYS A 138 12.87 -10.73 11.48
C LYS A 138 12.00 -10.40 12.68
N GLU A 139 12.32 -9.31 13.36
CA GLU A 139 11.63 -8.90 14.58
C GLU A 139 10.29 -8.25 14.28
N LYS A 140 9.28 -8.58 15.07
CA LYS A 140 7.98 -7.91 15.02
C LYS A 140 7.96 -6.75 16.02
N PRO A 141 7.25 -5.65 15.73
CA PRO A 141 7.07 -4.58 16.71
C PRO A 141 6.50 -5.12 18.03
N LYS A 142 7.06 -4.68 19.17
CA LYS A 142 6.67 -5.15 20.51
C LYS A 142 5.18 -4.96 20.82
N SER A 143 4.55 -3.97 20.19
CA SER A 143 3.12 -3.67 20.34
C SER A 143 2.20 -4.61 19.54
N ARG A 144 2.73 -5.43 18.64
CA ARG A 144 1.93 -6.28 17.77
C ARG A 144 1.42 -7.52 18.52
N LYS A 145 0.12 -7.60 18.72
CA LYS A 145 -0.55 -8.75 19.36
C LYS A 145 -0.39 -10.01 18.50
N SER A 146 -0.41 -11.18 19.14
CA SER A 146 -0.44 -12.47 18.43
C SER A 146 -1.74 -12.62 17.63
N ILE A 147 -1.60 -13.12 16.41
CA ILE A 147 -2.75 -13.43 15.56
C ILE A 147 -3.32 -14.79 16.02
N LYS A 148 -4.64 -14.84 16.20
CA LYS A 148 -5.37 -16.08 16.48
C LYS A 148 -6.19 -16.44 15.26
N THR A 149 -5.98 -17.63 14.71
CA THR A 149 -6.69 -18.14 13.55
C THR A 149 -7.62 -19.26 13.98
N TYR A 150 -8.86 -19.21 13.52
CA TYR A 150 -9.89 -20.21 13.81
C TYR A 150 -10.52 -20.67 12.48
N SER A 151 -10.71 -21.97 12.33
CA SER A 151 -11.54 -22.55 11.28
C SER A 151 -12.94 -22.83 11.80
N LYS A 152 -13.95 -22.49 11.01
CA LYS A 152 -15.37 -22.72 11.32
C LYS A 152 -16.08 -23.31 10.12
N LEU A 153 -16.94 -24.27 10.33
CA LEU A 153 -17.81 -24.81 9.29
C LEU A 153 -18.84 -23.76 8.86
N GLU A 154 -19.28 -23.82 7.62
CA GLU A 154 -20.23 -22.85 7.03
C GLU A 154 -21.57 -22.79 7.79
N ASN A 155 -22.04 -23.92 8.33
CA ASN A 155 -23.25 -24.00 9.14
C ASN A 155 -23.15 -23.24 10.49
N LYS A 156 -21.98 -22.74 10.87
CA LYS A 156 -21.73 -21.93 12.07
C LYS A 156 -21.66 -20.42 11.78
N ILE A 157 -22.24 -19.98 10.68
CA ILE A 157 -22.22 -18.54 10.28
C ILE A 157 -22.83 -17.64 11.36
N ASP A 158 -23.84 -18.08 12.09
CA ASP A 158 -24.46 -17.30 13.16
C ASP A 158 -23.49 -16.98 14.29
N ASP A 159 -22.62 -17.92 14.64
CA ASP A 159 -21.56 -17.68 15.63
C ASP A 159 -20.56 -16.64 15.14
N VAL A 160 -20.24 -16.67 13.85
CA VAL A 160 -19.37 -15.66 13.21
C VAL A 160 -20.04 -14.29 13.23
N ILE A 161 -21.33 -14.21 12.93
CA ILE A 161 -22.08 -12.94 13.00
C ILE A 161 -22.13 -12.38 14.42
N LYS A 162 -22.35 -13.23 15.44
CA LYS A 162 -22.29 -12.80 16.84
C LYS A 162 -20.92 -12.24 17.21
N PHE A 163 -19.85 -12.91 16.77
CA PHE A 163 -18.48 -12.45 16.97
C PHE A 163 -18.24 -11.10 16.27
N VAL A 164 -18.68 -10.93 15.02
CA VAL A 164 -18.58 -9.68 14.28
C VAL A 164 -19.30 -8.54 15.00
N ARG A 165 -20.52 -8.76 15.52
CA ARG A 165 -21.25 -7.76 16.31
C ARG A 165 -20.46 -7.30 17.53
N LYS A 166 -19.85 -8.25 18.25
CA LYS A 166 -19.00 -7.97 19.41
C LYS A 166 -17.77 -7.14 19.00
N GLU A 167 -17.08 -7.51 17.93
CA GLU A 167 -15.89 -6.77 17.47
C GLU A 167 -16.24 -5.34 17.01
N ILE A 168 -17.36 -5.17 16.31
CA ILE A 168 -17.86 -3.83 15.92
C ILE A 168 -18.18 -2.98 17.15
N SER A 169 -18.81 -3.56 18.19
CA SER A 169 -19.10 -2.83 19.43
C SER A 169 -17.86 -2.40 20.20
N LEU A 170 -16.74 -3.08 20.00
CA LEU A 170 -15.40 -2.71 20.51
C LEU A 170 -14.69 -1.68 19.65
N GLY A 171 -15.31 -1.21 18.56
CA GLY A 171 -14.75 -0.24 17.63
C GLY A 171 -13.89 -0.83 16.50
N ASN A 172 -13.75 -2.16 16.47
CA ASN A 172 -12.96 -2.86 15.46
C ASN A 172 -13.64 -2.87 14.10
N GLN A 173 -12.81 -2.91 13.03
CA GLN A 173 -13.24 -3.09 11.66
C GLN A 173 -12.92 -4.51 11.18
N ILE A 174 -13.70 -4.99 10.22
CA ILE A 174 -13.65 -6.36 9.72
C ILE A 174 -13.43 -6.35 8.21
N PHE A 175 -12.45 -7.12 7.74
CA PHE A 175 -12.34 -7.54 6.36
C PHE A 175 -13.11 -8.84 6.17
N TRP A 176 -14.01 -8.86 5.19
CA TRP A 176 -14.74 -10.05 4.79
C TRP A 176 -14.34 -10.42 3.36
N VAL A 177 -13.53 -11.44 3.20
CA VAL A 177 -12.97 -11.85 1.91
C VAL A 177 -13.76 -13.03 1.37
N CYS A 178 -14.33 -12.85 0.18
CA CYS A 178 -14.96 -13.90 -0.61
C CYS A 178 -14.00 -14.24 -1.75
N PRO A 179 -13.12 -15.25 -1.61
CA PRO A 179 -12.10 -15.55 -2.61
C PRO A 179 -12.75 -15.97 -3.93
N LEU A 180 -12.07 -15.64 -5.03
CA LEU A 180 -12.46 -16.06 -6.37
C LEU A 180 -12.17 -17.56 -6.51
N ILE A 181 -13.17 -18.35 -6.89
CA ILE A 181 -12.98 -19.74 -7.29
C ILE A 181 -12.66 -19.74 -8.78
N GLU A 182 -11.55 -20.35 -9.19
CA GLU A 182 -10.93 -20.18 -10.54
C GLU A 182 -11.84 -20.47 -11.74
N GLU A 183 -12.95 -21.18 -11.58
CA GLU A 183 -13.74 -21.69 -12.72
C GLU A 183 -14.79 -20.73 -13.30
N SER A 184 -15.13 -19.61 -12.67
CA SER A 184 -16.08 -18.68 -13.29
C SER A 184 -16.07 -17.25 -12.73
N LYS A 185 -15.38 -16.35 -13.41
CA LYS A 185 -15.36 -14.89 -13.11
C LYS A 185 -16.76 -14.24 -13.00
N ARG A 186 -17.82 -14.87 -13.46
CA ARG A 186 -19.21 -14.37 -13.35
C ARG A 186 -19.88 -14.79 -12.03
N ILE A 187 -19.62 -16.02 -11.54
CA ILE A 187 -20.21 -16.55 -10.30
C ILE A 187 -19.63 -15.86 -9.08
N ASP A 188 -18.34 -15.56 -9.11
CA ASP A 188 -17.58 -14.98 -8.00
C ASP A 188 -18.00 -13.55 -7.67
N HIS A 189 -18.27 -12.74 -8.69
CA HIS A 189 -18.82 -11.41 -8.51
C HIS A 189 -20.18 -11.46 -7.82
N THR A 190 -20.99 -12.47 -8.15
CA THR A 190 -22.32 -12.68 -7.58
C THR A 190 -22.22 -13.10 -6.10
N SER A 191 -21.20 -13.86 -5.69
CA SER A 191 -21.03 -14.30 -4.30
C SER A 191 -20.71 -13.14 -3.36
N ALA A 192 -19.79 -12.26 -3.74
CA ALA A 192 -19.46 -11.08 -2.94
C ALA A 192 -20.61 -10.07 -2.85
N ILE A 193 -21.37 -9.89 -3.92
CA ILE A 193 -22.58 -9.06 -3.91
C ILE A 193 -23.64 -9.65 -2.98
N LYS A 194 -23.93 -10.95 -3.09
CA LYS A 194 -24.89 -11.61 -2.19
C LYS A 194 -24.46 -11.50 -0.73
N LYS A 195 -23.16 -11.66 -0.47
CA LYS A 195 -22.61 -11.51 0.89
C LYS A 195 -22.74 -10.07 1.39
N PHE A 196 -22.43 -9.09 0.54
CA PHE A 196 -22.64 -7.69 0.85
C PHE A 196 -24.11 -7.38 1.18
N GLU A 197 -25.06 -7.84 0.36
CA GLU A 197 -26.49 -7.66 0.61
C GLU A 197 -26.94 -8.31 1.92
N TYR A 198 -26.46 -9.53 2.20
CA TYR A 198 -26.73 -10.23 3.44
C TYR A 198 -26.20 -9.46 4.65
N LEU A 199 -24.93 -9.06 4.61
CA LEU A 199 -24.30 -8.31 5.70
C LEU A 199 -24.89 -6.91 5.87
N ASN A 200 -25.27 -6.24 4.78
CA ASN A 200 -25.91 -4.92 4.85
C ASN A 200 -27.30 -4.95 5.46
N LYS A 201 -28.05 -6.07 5.35
CA LYS A 201 -29.30 -6.28 6.10
C LYS A 201 -29.04 -6.42 7.60
N LEU A 202 -27.93 -7.08 8.00
CA LEU A 202 -27.57 -7.31 9.41
C LEU A 202 -26.89 -6.12 10.07
N PHE A 203 -26.17 -5.32 9.29
CA PHE A 203 -25.38 -4.16 9.69
C PHE A 203 -25.65 -2.96 8.76
N PRO A 204 -26.86 -2.35 8.84
CA PRO A 204 -27.25 -1.29 7.92
C PRO A 204 -26.29 -0.11 7.97
N LYS A 205 -25.91 0.39 6.77
CA LYS A 205 -25.01 1.55 6.62
C LYS A 205 -23.59 1.37 7.19
N GLN A 206 -23.18 0.13 7.47
CA GLN A 206 -21.86 -0.16 8.04
C GLN A 206 -20.99 -1.01 7.10
N VAL A 207 -21.50 -1.41 5.94
CA VAL A 207 -20.83 -2.34 5.02
C VAL A 207 -20.43 -1.65 3.73
N LEU A 208 -19.21 -1.89 3.28
CA LEU A 208 -18.71 -1.50 1.96
C LEU A 208 -18.47 -2.75 1.12
N LEU A 209 -18.53 -2.59 -0.20
CA LEU A 209 -18.20 -3.63 -1.16
C LEU A 209 -17.05 -3.16 -2.07
N LEU A 210 -16.05 -4.01 -2.21
CA LEU A 210 -14.93 -3.83 -3.13
C LEU A 210 -14.75 -5.07 -4.00
N HIS A 211 -14.80 -4.93 -5.31
CA HIS A 211 -14.67 -6.06 -6.23
C HIS A 211 -13.83 -5.69 -7.47
N GLY A 212 -13.47 -6.70 -8.27
CA GLY A 212 -12.56 -6.52 -9.41
C GLY A 212 -13.04 -5.56 -10.50
N LYS A 213 -14.34 -5.23 -10.57
CA LYS A 213 -14.90 -4.25 -11.51
C LYS A 213 -14.96 -2.83 -10.97
N THR A 214 -14.66 -2.63 -9.69
CA THR A 214 -14.61 -1.29 -9.08
C THR A 214 -13.51 -0.49 -9.75
N THR A 215 -13.83 0.71 -10.22
CA THR A 215 -12.85 1.62 -10.83
C THR A 215 -11.78 2.04 -9.82
N MET A 216 -10.63 2.49 -10.29
CA MET A 216 -9.53 2.90 -9.40
C MET A 216 -9.95 4.04 -8.47
N ASP A 217 -10.74 5.00 -8.96
CA ASP A 217 -11.21 6.13 -8.16
C ASP A 217 -12.22 5.71 -7.09
N GLU A 218 -13.17 4.85 -7.46
CA GLU A 218 -14.13 4.27 -6.51
C GLU A 218 -13.42 3.45 -5.45
N LYS A 219 -12.46 2.61 -5.85
CA LYS A 219 -11.64 1.81 -4.94
C LYS A 219 -10.94 2.69 -3.90
N GLU A 220 -10.32 3.78 -4.35
CA GLU A 220 -9.65 4.69 -3.45
C GLU A 220 -10.62 5.39 -2.49
N ASN A 221 -11.80 5.81 -2.98
CA ASN A 221 -12.82 6.40 -2.12
C ASN A 221 -13.32 5.41 -1.07
N ILE A 222 -13.60 4.17 -1.45
CA ILE A 222 -14.00 3.08 -0.55
C ILE A 222 -12.93 2.86 0.55
N LEU A 223 -11.67 2.72 0.15
CA LEU A 223 -10.57 2.49 1.08
C LEU A 223 -10.34 3.69 2.02
N ASN A 224 -10.48 4.92 1.52
CA ASN A 224 -10.38 6.13 2.33
C ASN A 224 -11.51 6.24 3.36
N SER A 225 -12.76 5.94 2.98
CA SER A 225 -13.90 5.92 3.92
C SER A 225 -13.72 4.83 4.99
N PHE A 226 -13.18 3.67 4.61
CA PHE A 226 -12.86 2.60 5.54
C PHE A 226 -11.72 3.01 6.50
N LEU A 227 -10.66 3.63 5.99
CA LEU A 227 -9.56 4.17 6.81
C LEU A 227 -10.03 5.21 7.84
N LYS A 228 -11.01 6.04 7.48
CA LYS A 228 -11.62 7.04 8.38
C LYS A 228 -12.57 6.41 9.40
N ASN A 229 -12.73 5.09 9.40
CA ASN A 229 -13.63 4.35 10.29
C ASN A 229 -15.12 4.72 10.13
N GLU A 230 -15.51 5.24 8.97
CA GLU A 230 -16.90 5.56 8.62
C GLU A 230 -17.74 4.28 8.46
N PHE A 231 -17.09 3.18 8.05
CA PHE A 231 -17.69 1.87 7.87
C PHE A 231 -16.96 0.81 8.69
N LYS A 232 -17.67 -0.26 9.04
CA LYS A 232 -17.18 -1.30 9.95
C LYS A 232 -16.80 -2.60 9.25
N ILE A 233 -17.41 -2.90 8.12
CA ILE A 233 -17.17 -4.13 7.36
C ILE A 233 -16.81 -3.76 5.92
N LEU A 234 -15.74 -4.35 5.41
CA LEU A 234 -15.38 -4.25 4.00
C LEU A 234 -15.39 -5.65 3.39
N VAL A 235 -16.40 -5.89 2.54
CA VAL A 235 -16.53 -7.12 1.75
C VAL A 235 -15.68 -6.98 0.50
N SER A 236 -14.84 -7.97 0.21
CA SER A 236 -13.98 -7.94 -0.99
C SER A 236 -13.84 -9.32 -1.64
N THR A 237 -13.61 -9.35 -2.95
CA THR A 237 -13.34 -10.59 -3.71
C THR A 237 -11.87 -10.99 -3.68
N THR A 238 -10.98 -10.06 -3.37
CA THR A 238 -9.53 -10.29 -3.27
C THR A 238 -9.02 -9.74 -1.96
N ILE A 239 -7.91 -10.29 -1.48
CA ILE A 239 -7.20 -9.72 -0.34
C ILE A 239 -6.84 -8.28 -0.70
N ILE A 240 -7.25 -7.35 0.16
CA ILE A 240 -7.04 -5.92 -0.03
C ILE A 240 -5.55 -5.64 -0.05
N GLU A 241 -5.16 -4.69 -0.86
CA GLU A 241 -3.76 -4.38 -1.16
C GLU A 241 -2.85 -4.46 0.05
N VAL A 242 -1.81 -5.28 -0.08
CA VAL A 242 -0.73 -5.41 0.89
C VAL A 242 -0.09 -4.03 1.10
N GLY A 243 0.18 -3.70 2.36
CA GLY A 243 0.91 -2.48 2.71
C GLY A 243 0.05 -1.32 3.22
N ILE A 244 -1.26 -1.28 2.97
CA ILE A 244 -2.12 -0.26 3.57
C ILE A 244 -2.34 -0.60 5.05
N ASP A 245 -2.00 0.33 5.94
CA ASP A 245 -2.25 0.19 7.36
C ASP A 245 -3.67 0.64 7.70
N PHE A 246 -4.47 -0.30 8.21
CA PHE A 246 -5.82 -0.05 8.72
C PHE A 246 -5.83 -0.29 10.23
N PRO A 247 -5.58 0.72 11.04
CA PRO A 247 -5.31 0.56 12.47
C PRO A 247 -6.48 -0.07 13.26
N ASN A 248 -7.70 0.05 12.76
CA ASN A 248 -8.90 -0.49 13.40
C ASN A 248 -9.33 -1.86 12.81
N ALA A 249 -8.72 -2.33 11.72
CA ALA A 249 -9.09 -3.58 11.06
C ALA A 249 -8.36 -4.77 11.71
N ASN A 250 -8.92 -5.24 12.81
CA ASN A 250 -8.32 -6.28 13.64
C ASN A 250 -8.81 -7.71 13.31
N VAL A 251 -9.81 -7.83 12.44
CA VAL A 251 -10.43 -9.10 12.08
C VAL A 251 -10.44 -9.28 10.58
N ILE A 252 -10.03 -10.46 10.12
CA ILE A 252 -10.22 -10.92 8.74
C ILE A 252 -11.02 -12.22 8.75
N ILE A 253 -12.07 -12.28 7.95
CA ILE A 253 -12.88 -13.46 7.70
C ILE A 253 -12.67 -13.85 6.25
N ILE A 254 -12.26 -15.09 6.01
CA ILE A 254 -12.02 -15.61 4.67
C ILE A 254 -12.99 -16.77 4.46
N GLU A 255 -13.87 -16.66 3.46
CA GLU A 255 -14.78 -17.74 3.09
C GLU A 255 -14.07 -18.76 2.18
N ASN A 256 -14.51 -20.00 2.22
CA ASN A 256 -13.98 -21.09 1.36
C ASN A 256 -12.44 -21.17 1.40
N ALA A 257 -11.86 -20.99 2.58
CA ALA A 257 -10.43 -21.19 2.80
C ALA A 257 -10.16 -22.70 2.90
N ASN A 258 -9.80 -23.32 1.77
CA ASN A 258 -9.38 -24.72 1.67
C ASN A 258 -7.85 -24.81 1.76
#